data_82717d09a896341b875ccb9c3e5d0530
#
_entry.id   82717d09a896341b875ccb9c3e5d0530
#
_cell.length_a   1.000
_cell.length_b   1.000
_cell.length_c   1.000
_cell.angle_alpha   90.00
_cell.angle_beta   90.00
_cell.angle_gamma   90.00
#
_symmetry.space_group_name_H-M   'P 1'
#
loop_
_entity.id
_entity.type
_entity.pdbx_description
1 polymer ?
#
loop_
_entity_poly.entity_id
_entity_poly.type
_entity_poly.pdbx_seq_one_letter_code
_entity_poly.pdbx_strand_id
1 'polypeptide(L)'
;RKLQMAEVAINNYYVDSVDESKLVEDAIRGMLEKLDPHSSYTNAKETKSLNEPLQGDFEGIGVQFNIVDDTLVVMQPTTGGPSEKVGILAGDRIIAVNDTAIAGVKMDRSDIVRRLRGKRGTKVTLTVIRRGVDKPLSFIVKRAKIPVLSVDAAYMIRPGIGFVRLENFGEKTHEEMMCAIDSLKKLMDECSIERAVC
;
A
#
# COMPACT_ATOMS: atom_id res chain seq x y z
N ARG A 1 20.67 31.89 13.53
CA ARG A 1 22.02 32.04 14.15
C ARG A 1 22.25 31.07 15.31
N LYS A 2 21.44 31.10 16.42
CA LYS A 2 21.67 30.22 17.59
C LYS A 2 21.61 28.73 17.24
N LEU A 3 20.66 28.30 16.40
CA LEU A 3 20.53 26.91 15.96
C LEU A 3 21.75 26.45 15.16
N GLN A 4 22.22 27.25 14.20
CA GLN A 4 23.41 26.98 13.43
C GLN A 4 24.67 26.91 14.29
N MET A 5 24.77 27.78 15.30
CA MET A 5 25.89 27.72 16.26
C MET A 5 25.87 26.46 17.10
N ALA A 6 24.68 26.01 17.51
CA ALA A 6 24.53 24.77 18.26
C ALA A 6 24.90 23.55 17.40
N GLU A 7 24.43 23.51 16.14
CA GLU A 7 24.77 22.45 15.15
C GLU A 7 26.29 22.37 14.95
N VAL A 8 26.95 23.50 14.66
CA VAL A 8 28.41 23.57 14.50
C VAL A 8 29.13 23.15 15.78
N ALA A 9 28.65 23.55 16.95
CA ALA A 9 29.27 23.19 18.21
C ALA A 9 29.15 21.67 18.48
N ILE A 10 28.01 21.07 18.21
CA ILE A 10 27.79 19.62 18.35
C ILE A 10 28.72 18.86 17.39
N ASN A 11 28.74 19.23 16.11
CA ASN A 11 29.57 18.55 15.10
C ASN A 11 31.08 18.63 15.40
N ASN A 12 31.54 19.70 16.05
CA ASN A 12 32.97 19.91 16.31
C ASN A 12 33.44 19.42 17.69
N TYR A 13 32.56 19.40 18.69
CA TYR A 13 32.96 19.20 20.08
C TYR A 13 32.29 18.01 20.77
N TYR A 14 31.33 17.34 20.11
CA TYR A 14 30.74 16.14 20.68
C TYR A 14 31.67 14.96 20.58
N VAL A 15 31.63 14.07 21.58
CA VAL A 15 32.60 12.95 21.74
C VAL A 15 32.44 11.91 20.65
N ASP A 16 31.20 11.63 20.26
CA ASP A 16 30.88 10.63 19.23
C ASP A 16 30.54 11.28 17.87
N SER A 17 30.70 10.54 16.78
CA SER A 17 30.29 11.01 15.45
C SER A 17 28.77 11.15 15.37
N VAL A 18 28.30 12.32 15.01
CA VAL A 18 26.87 12.64 14.88
C VAL A 18 26.49 12.66 13.41
N ASP A 19 25.33 12.06 13.08
CA ASP A 19 24.71 12.22 11.77
C ASP A 19 24.02 13.58 11.71
N GLU A 20 24.63 14.51 10.97
CA GLU A 20 24.19 15.89 10.83
C GLU A 20 22.75 15.97 10.30
N SER A 21 22.40 15.14 9.29
CA SER A 21 21.05 15.12 8.71
C SER A 21 20.01 14.72 9.75
N LYS A 22 20.30 13.70 10.54
CA LYS A 22 19.42 13.23 11.62
C LYS A 22 19.28 14.26 12.73
N LEU A 23 20.39 14.90 13.12
CA LEU A 23 20.39 15.95 14.14
C LEU A 23 19.49 17.13 13.73
N VAL A 24 19.55 17.54 12.46
CA VAL A 24 18.72 18.62 11.92
C VAL A 24 17.24 18.21 11.89
N GLU A 25 16.92 16.98 11.45
CA GLU A 25 15.55 16.44 11.47
C GLU A 25 14.98 16.42 12.90
N ASP A 26 15.73 15.92 13.87
CA ASP A 26 15.32 15.85 15.27
C ASP A 26 15.12 17.25 15.87
N ALA A 27 15.96 18.22 15.52
CA ALA A 27 15.79 19.62 15.92
C ALA A 27 14.49 20.23 15.34
N ILE A 28 14.19 19.97 14.07
CA ILE A 28 12.95 20.45 13.44
C ILE A 28 11.74 19.82 14.13
N ARG A 29 11.74 18.52 14.37
CA ARG A 29 10.67 17.81 15.10
C ARG A 29 10.44 18.40 16.49
N GLY A 30 11.53 18.59 17.26
CA GLY A 30 11.44 19.19 18.59
C GLY A 30 10.94 20.63 18.62
N MET A 31 11.17 21.41 17.55
CA MET A 31 10.58 22.75 17.43
C MET A 31 9.07 22.67 17.15
N LEU A 32 8.64 21.74 16.27
CA LEU A 32 7.24 21.58 15.88
C LEU A 32 6.37 21.01 17.00
N GLU A 33 6.92 20.14 17.85
CA GLU A 33 6.22 19.61 19.04
C GLU A 33 5.71 20.71 20.00
N LYS A 34 6.33 21.90 19.96
CA LYS A 34 5.93 23.05 20.78
C LYS A 34 4.83 23.91 20.15
N LEU A 35 4.44 23.60 18.94
CA LEU A 35 3.39 24.30 18.21
C LEU A 35 2.03 23.60 18.42
N ASP A 36 1.31 23.35 17.36
CA ASP A 36 0.01 22.68 17.39
C ASP A 36 0.12 21.20 17.00
N PRO A 37 -0.87 20.36 17.35
CA PRO A 37 -0.84 18.92 17.01
C PRO A 37 -0.86 18.61 15.50
N HIS A 38 -1.16 19.59 14.65
CA HIS A 38 -1.22 19.42 13.20
C HIS A 38 0.11 19.78 12.52
N SER A 39 1.01 20.42 13.25
CA SER A 39 2.35 20.75 12.74
C SER A 39 3.28 19.57 12.89
N SER A 40 3.61 18.92 11.77
CA SER A 40 4.52 17.77 11.75
C SER A 40 5.57 17.90 10.64
N TYR A 41 6.74 17.36 10.88
CA TYR A 41 7.80 17.25 9.87
C TYR A 41 7.83 15.83 9.31
N THR A 42 7.87 15.73 7.99
CA THR A 42 8.09 14.47 7.29
C THR A 42 9.32 14.59 6.40
N ASN A 43 10.21 13.63 6.47
CA ASN A 43 11.34 13.56 5.56
C ASN A 43 10.89 13.07 4.16
N ALA A 44 11.79 13.16 3.17
CA ALA A 44 11.49 12.80 1.77
C ALA A 44 10.95 11.35 1.62
N LYS A 45 11.44 10.41 2.44
CA LYS A 45 11.00 9.02 2.43
C LYS A 45 9.61 8.86 3.04
N GLU A 46 9.35 9.51 4.15
CA GLU A 46 8.04 9.55 4.81
C GLU A 46 7.00 10.23 3.91
N THR A 47 7.35 11.37 3.31
CA THR A 47 6.50 12.09 2.36
C THR A 47 6.14 11.21 1.16
N LYS A 48 7.10 10.47 0.61
CA LYS A 48 6.82 9.53 -0.47
C LYS A 48 5.83 8.44 -0.04
N SER A 49 6.02 7.85 1.15
CA SER A 49 5.12 6.82 1.68
C SER A 49 3.71 7.33 1.95
N LEU A 50 3.58 8.60 2.38
CA LEU A 50 2.28 9.26 2.59
C LEU A 50 1.57 9.56 1.28
N ASN A 51 2.31 9.90 0.22
CA ASN A 51 1.75 10.26 -1.08
C ASN A 51 1.47 9.03 -1.98
N GLU A 52 2.13 7.89 -1.75
CA GLU A 52 1.89 6.67 -2.53
C GLU A 52 0.41 6.27 -2.64
N PRO A 53 -0.39 6.24 -1.56
CA PRO A 53 -1.82 5.91 -1.66
C PRO A 53 -2.62 6.93 -2.50
N LEU A 54 -2.21 8.20 -2.49
CA LEU A 54 -2.88 9.28 -3.23
C LEU A 54 -2.58 9.23 -4.74
N GLN A 55 -1.41 8.68 -5.13
CA GLN A 55 -1.01 8.51 -6.53
C GLN A 55 -1.78 7.38 -7.23
N GLY A 56 -2.60 6.63 -6.49
CA GLY A 56 -3.43 5.54 -7.03
C GLY A 56 -2.64 4.30 -7.45
N ASP A 57 -1.40 4.13 -6.97
CA ASP A 57 -0.62 2.91 -7.18
C ASP A 57 0.55 2.80 -6.19
N PHE A 58 1.02 1.57 -5.94
CA PHE A 58 2.22 1.30 -5.17
C PHE A 58 3.02 0.13 -5.77
N GLU A 59 4.31 0.04 -5.43
CA GLU A 59 5.16 -1.05 -5.91
C GLU A 59 5.28 -2.16 -4.87
N GLY A 60 4.94 -3.39 -5.25
CA GLY A 60 4.96 -4.54 -4.34
C GLY A 60 4.49 -5.84 -4.96
N ILE A 61 4.05 -6.76 -4.10
CA ILE A 61 3.61 -8.10 -4.50
C ILE A 61 2.11 -8.19 -4.82
N GLY A 62 1.29 -7.20 -4.44
CA GLY A 62 -0.15 -7.17 -4.69
C GLY A 62 -0.92 -8.20 -3.87
N VAL A 63 -0.92 -8.04 -2.55
CA VAL A 63 -1.77 -8.81 -1.61
C VAL A 63 -2.38 -7.87 -0.59
N GLN A 64 -3.64 -8.09 -0.29
CA GLN A 64 -4.28 -7.59 0.92
C GLN A 64 -4.07 -8.62 2.02
N PHE A 65 -3.61 -8.21 3.18
CA PHE A 65 -3.29 -9.12 4.28
C PHE A 65 -3.70 -8.56 5.64
N ASN A 66 -3.87 -9.46 6.58
CA ASN A 66 -4.00 -9.16 7.99
C ASN A 66 -2.95 -9.93 8.79
N ILE A 67 -2.65 -9.48 10.02
CA ILE A 67 -1.77 -10.21 10.93
C ILE A 67 -2.68 -10.84 11.99
N VAL A 68 -2.65 -12.16 12.04
CA VAL A 68 -3.40 -12.98 13.00
C VAL A 68 -2.41 -13.91 13.70
N ASP A 69 -2.38 -13.87 15.02
CA ASP A 69 -1.47 -14.69 15.84
C ASP A 69 -0.01 -14.60 15.36
N ASP A 70 0.48 -13.37 15.20
CA ASP A 70 1.85 -13.08 14.73
C ASP A 70 2.20 -13.72 13.38
N THR A 71 1.19 -13.96 12.54
CA THR A 71 1.34 -14.55 11.21
C THR A 71 0.62 -13.71 10.18
N LEU A 72 1.27 -13.45 9.03
CA LEU A 72 0.66 -12.76 7.92
C LEU A 72 -0.28 -13.70 7.17
N VAL A 73 -1.58 -13.39 7.18
CA VAL A 73 -2.62 -14.12 6.46
C VAL A 73 -3.06 -13.31 5.24
N VAL A 74 -2.97 -13.92 4.07
CA VAL A 74 -3.45 -13.31 2.82
C VAL A 74 -4.99 -13.30 2.84
N MET A 75 -5.58 -12.12 2.83
CA MET A 75 -7.04 -11.95 2.72
C MET A 75 -7.46 -12.12 1.27
N GLN A 76 -6.77 -11.43 0.38
CA GLN A 76 -7.03 -11.51 -1.06
C GLN A 76 -5.79 -11.05 -1.86
N PRO A 77 -5.36 -11.78 -2.90
CA PRO A 77 -4.43 -11.24 -3.88
C PRO A 77 -5.12 -10.21 -4.76
N THR A 78 -4.40 -9.18 -5.17
CA THR A 78 -4.93 -8.17 -6.10
C THR A 78 -5.16 -8.83 -7.47
N THR A 79 -6.36 -8.64 -8.02
CA THR A 79 -6.75 -9.18 -9.33
C THR A 79 -5.79 -8.72 -10.44
N GLY A 80 -5.30 -9.64 -11.26
CA GLY A 80 -4.28 -9.39 -12.27
C GLY A 80 -2.88 -9.08 -11.71
N GLY A 81 -2.73 -9.09 -10.38
CA GLY A 81 -1.49 -8.78 -9.69
C GLY A 81 -0.43 -9.88 -9.76
N PRO A 82 0.81 -9.57 -9.33
CA PRO A 82 1.90 -10.54 -9.41
C PRO A 82 1.73 -11.73 -8.47
N SER A 83 1.10 -11.57 -7.32
CA SER A 83 0.84 -12.68 -6.38
C SER A 83 -0.21 -13.65 -6.89
N GLU A 84 -1.28 -13.16 -7.51
CA GLU A 84 -2.29 -14.00 -8.14
C GLU A 84 -1.69 -14.83 -9.28
N LYS A 85 -0.84 -14.22 -10.11
CA LYS A 85 -0.18 -14.90 -11.25
C LYS A 85 0.73 -16.06 -10.84
N VAL A 86 1.30 -16.04 -9.65
CA VAL A 86 2.12 -17.15 -9.15
C VAL A 86 1.31 -18.16 -8.33
N GLY A 87 -0.01 -17.94 -8.17
CA GLY A 87 -0.92 -18.87 -7.52
C GLY A 87 -1.03 -18.72 -6.00
N ILE A 88 -0.76 -17.55 -5.45
CA ILE A 88 -1.07 -17.22 -4.06
C ILE A 88 -2.60 -17.06 -3.94
N LEU A 89 -3.18 -17.66 -2.90
CA LEU A 89 -4.61 -17.71 -2.67
C LEU A 89 -5.00 -17.00 -1.37
N ALA A 90 -6.28 -16.64 -1.26
CA ALA A 90 -6.85 -16.20 0.00
C ALA A 90 -6.75 -17.31 1.06
N GLY A 91 -6.41 -16.94 2.29
CA GLY A 91 -6.17 -17.87 3.40
C GLY A 91 -4.74 -18.42 3.49
N ASP A 92 -3.88 -18.14 2.52
CA ASP A 92 -2.46 -18.48 2.61
C ASP A 92 -1.78 -17.74 3.76
N ARG A 93 -0.90 -18.41 4.48
CA ARG A 93 -0.12 -17.85 5.58
C ARG A 93 1.33 -17.69 5.14
N ILE A 94 1.80 -16.46 5.01
CA ILE A 94 3.20 -16.18 4.67
C ILE A 94 4.03 -16.22 5.95
N ILE A 95 4.97 -17.16 6.01
CA ILE A 95 5.81 -17.38 7.20
C ILE A 95 7.23 -16.83 7.06
N ALA A 96 7.73 -16.70 5.83
CA ALA A 96 9.04 -16.12 5.57
C ALA A 96 9.07 -15.32 4.26
N VAL A 97 9.95 -14.32 4.22
CA VAL A 97 10.23 -13.47 3.04
C VAL A 97 11.74 -13.45 2.83
N ASN A 98 12.22 -13.90 1.66
CA ASN A 98 13.65 -14.05 1.33
C ASN A 98 14.42 -14.75 2.46
N ASP A 99 13.96 -15.93 2.88
CA ASP A 99 14.54 -16.78 3.94
C ASP A 99 14.55 -16.13 5.35
N THR A 100 14.00 -14.93 5.50
CA THR A 100 13.79 -14.30 6.82
C THR A 100 12.41 -14.66 7.34
N ALA A 101 12.34 -15.34 8.49
CA ALA A 101 11.09 -15.62 9.17
C ALA A 101 10.38 -14.30 9.56
N ILE A 102 9.09 -14.22 9.26
CA ILE A 102 8.23 -13.08 9.62
C ILE A 102 7.09 -13.49 10.55
N ALA A 103 6.83 -14.78 10.68
CA ALA A 103 5.84 -15.36 11.60
C ALA A 103 6.51 -15.83 12.89
N GLY A 104 5.85 -15.61 14.04
CA GLY A 104 6.33 -16.05 15.36
C GLY A 104 7.49 -15.21 15.92
N VAL A 105 7.81 -14.07 15.32
CA VAL A 105 8.96 -13.21 15.71
C VAL A 105 8.52 -11.82 16.19
N LYS A 106 7.22 -11.58 16.34
CA LYS A 106 6.61 -10.28 16.73
C LYS A 106 7.14 -9.12 15.89
N MET A 107 7.29 -9.35 14.59
CA MET A 107 7.76 -8.33 13.66
C MET A 107 6.68 -7.25 13.47
N ASP A 108 7.09 -5.99 13.52
CA ASP A 108 6.17 -4.88 13.30
C ASP A 108 5.59 -4.89 11.86
N ARG A 109 4.32 -4.48 11.75
CA ARG A 109 3.61 -4.43 10.47
C ARG A 109 4.36 -3.61 9.41
N SER A 110 4.98 -2.51 9.82
CA SER A 110 5.74 -1.63 8.93
C SER A 110 6.97 -2.35 8.33
N ASP A 111 7.65 -3.18 9.13
CA ASP A 111 8.79 -3.97 8.68
C ASP A 111 8.38 -5.08 7.71
N ILE A 112 7.24 -5.73 7.96
CA ILE A 112 6.67 -6.72 7.04
C ILE A 112 6.33 -6.05 5.70
N VAL A 113 5.61 -4.93 5.74
CA VAL A 113 5.26 -4.15 4.53
C VAL A 113 6.52 -3.75 3.76
N ARG A 114 7.55 -3.26 4.44
CA ARG A 114 8.82 -2.85 3.82
C ARG A 114 9.51 -4.01 3.10
N ARG A 115 9.42 -5.24 3.61
CA ARG A 115 10.01 -6.44 2.97
C ARG A 115 9.19 -6.91 1.76
N LEU A 116 7.87 -6.80 1.81
CA LEU A 116 6.97 -7.17 0.71
C LEU A 116 6.99 -6.13 -0.43
N ARG A 117 7.07 -4.84 -0.09
CA ARG A 117 7.27 -3.75 -1.04
C ARG A 117 8.68 -3.76 -1.62
N GLY A 118 8.88 -3.02 -2.69
CA GLY A 118 10.18 -2.81 -3.29
C GLY A 118 10.07 -2.52 -4.77
N LYS A 119 11.17 -2.10 -5.35
CA LYS A 119 11.27 -1.61 -6.73
C LYS A 119 10.68 -2.61 -7.73
N ARG A 120 9.84 -2.11 -8.65
CA ARG A 120 9.26 -2.87 -9.75
C ARG A 120 10.33 -3.70 -10.47
N GLY A 121 10.00 -4.95 -10.76
CA GLY A 121 10.88 -5.89 -11.46
C GLY A 121 11.79 -6.69 -10.55
N THR A 122 11.98 -6.31 -9.28
CA THR A 122 12.73 -7.12 -8.31
C THR A 122 11.94 -8.36 -7.91
N LYS A 123 12.64 -9.45 -7.61
CA LYS A 123 12.03 -10.70 -7.16
C LYS A 123 12.03 -10.78 -5.63
N VAL A 124 11.04 -11.42 -5.09
CA VAL A 124 10.96 -11.78 -3.68
C VAL A 124 10.47 -13.22 -3.56
N THR A 125 11.11 -13.99 -2.71
CA THR A 125 10.71 -15.38 -2.41
C THR A 125 9.82 -15.36 -1.17
N LEU A 126 8.65 -15.98 -1.28
CA LEU A 126 7.69 -16.10 -0.18
C LEU A 126 7.57 -17.57 0.19
N THR A 127 7.72 -17.89 1.47
CA THR A 127 7.40 -19.21 2.00
C THR A 127 6.02 -19.15 2.65
N VAL A 128 5.14 -20.01 2.18
CA VAL A 128 3.70 -19.98 2.49
C VAL A 128 3.23 -21.32 3.04
N ILE A 129 2.42 -21.29 4.08
CA ILE A 129 1.66 -22.45 4.55
C ILE A 129 0.23 -22.33 4.05
N ARG A 130 -0.25 -23.37 3.36
CA ARG A 130 -1.62 -23.45 2.84
C ARG A 130 -2.39 -24.55 3.55
N ARG A 131 -3.61 -24.28 3.94
CA ARG A 131 -4.49 -25.28 4.56
C ARG A 131 -4.70 -26.47 3.60
N GLY A 132 -4.49 -27.68 4.11
CA GLY A 132 -4.61 -28.92 3.33
C GLY A 132 -3.36 -29.29 2.52
N VAL A 133 -2.24 -28.61 2.72
CA VAL A 133 -0.94 -28.93 2.14
C VAL A 133 0.07 -29.09 3.27
N ASP A 134 0.65 -30.30 3.41
CA ASP A 134 1.54 -30.63 4.53
C ASP A 134 2.91 -29.93 4.47
N LYS A 135 3.34 -29.54 3.27
CA LYS A 135 4.66 -28.93 3.07
C LYS A 135 4.53 -27.42 2.79
N PRO A 136 5.44 -26.59 3.32
CA PRO A 136 5.51 -25.20 2.94
C PRO A 136 5.72 -25.06 1.42
N LEU A 137 4.98 -24.11 0.83
CA LEU A 137 5.09 -23.77 -0.60
C LEU A 137 6.03 -22.58 -0.75
N SER A 138 6.87 -22.59 -1.76
CA SER A 138 7.74 -21.47 -2.10
C SER A 138 7.27 -20.81 -3.39
N PHE A 139 7.03 -19.49 -3.34
CA PHE A 139 6.62 -18.69 -4.48
C PHE A 139 7.64 -17.58 -4.75
N ILE A 140 8.09 -17.47 -5.99
CA ILE A 140 8.94 -16.35 -6.43
C ILE A 140 8.04 -15.31 -7.10
N VAL A 141 7.82 -14.20 -6.42
CA VAL A 141 6.97 -13.11 -6.91
C VAL A 141 7.85 -12.00 -7.49
N LYS A 142 7.57 -11.58 -8.71
CA LYS A 142 8.20 -10.40 -9.32
C LYS A 142 7.37 -9.17 -8.99
N ARG A 143 7.92 -8.26 -8.18
CA ARG A 143 7.23 -7.04 -7.77
C ARG A 143 6.78 -6.22 -8.99
N ALA A 144 5.60 -5.66 -8.91
CA ALA A 144 4.99 -4.86 -9.95
C ALA A 144 4.33 -3.61 -9.37
N LYS A 145 3.91 -2.72 -10.24
CA LYS A 145 3.05 -1.60 -9.91
C LYS A 145 1.63 -2.14 -9.71
N ILE A 146 1.09 -1.92 -8.53
CA ILE A 146 -0.23 -2.40 -8.09
C ILE A 146 -1.19 -1.21 -8.11
N PRO A 147 -2.23 -1.22 -8.94
CA PRO A 147 -3.21 -0.14 -8.92
C PRO A 147 -4.03 -0.18 -7.63
N VAL A 148 -4.28 0.99 -7.08
CA VAL A 148 -5.25 1.21 -6.00
C VAL A 148 -6.44 1.89 -6.64
N LEU A 149 -7.50 1.13 -6.90
CA LEU A 149 -8.69 1.66 -7.53
C LEU A 149 -9.48 2.52 -6.53
N SER A 150 -9.97 3.65 -7.00
CA SER A 150 -10.88 4.51 -6.23
C SER A 150 -12.30 3.97 -6.31
N VAL A 151 -12.70 3.47 -7.49
CA VAL A 151 -14.01 2.86 -7.72
C VAL A 151 -13.92 1.35 -7.45
N ASP A 152 -14.60 0.90 -6.41
CA ASP A 152 -14.66 -0.51 -6.02
C ASP A 152 -15.80 -1.27 -6.72
N ALA A 153 -16.94 -0.62 -6.91
CA ALA A 153 -18.09 -1.21 -7.56
C ALA A 153 -18.87 -0.19 -8.40
N ALA A 154 -19.32 -0.61 -9.59
CA ALA A 154 -20.22 0.15 -10.45
C ALA A 154 -21.17 -0.81 -11.16
N TYR A 155 -22.48 -0.73 -10.89
CA TYR A 155 -23.49 -1.60 -11.49
C TYR A 155 -24.88 -0.97 -11.45
N MET A 156 -25.78 -1.51 -12.27
CA MET A 156 -27.20 -1.12 -12.30
C MET A 156 -27.97 -1.83 -11.19
N ILE A 157 -28.59 -1.09 -10.29
CA ILE A 157 -29.48 -1.66 -9.24
C ILE A 157 -30.86 -1.95 -9.84
N ARG A 158 -31.36 -1.02 -10.67
CA ARG A 158 -32.66 -1.11 -11.39
C ARG A 158 -32.53 -0.38 -12.71
N PRO A 159 -33.43 -0.60 -13.66
CA PRO A 159 -33.51 0.21 -14.88
C PRO A 159 -33.56 1.71 -14.55
N GLY A 160 -32.62 2.48 -15.06
CA GLY A 160 -32.46 3.92 -14.80
C GLY A 160 -31.77 4.31 -13.48
N ILE A 161 -31.36 3.35 -12.65
CA ILE A 161 -30.64 3.64 -11.39
C ILE A 161 -29.32 2.89 -11.35
N GLY A 162 -28.20 3.62 -11.50
CA GLY A 162 -26.84 3.11 -11.32
C GLY A 162 -26.31 3.34 -9.92
N PHE A 163 -25.43 2.45 -9.48
CA PHE A 163 -24.70 2.55 -8.21
C PHE A 163 -23.20 2.60 -8.47
N VAL A 164 -22.51 3.51 -7.81
CA VAL A 164 -21.05 3.61 -7.83
C VAL A 164 -20.55 3.71 -6.40
N ARG A 165 -19.59 2.87 -6.02
CA ARG A 165 -18.94 2.90 -4.71
C ARG A 165 -17.51 3.36 -4.86
N LEU A 166 -17.16 4.43 -4.12
CA LEU A 166 -15.80 4.94 -3.97
C LEU A 166 -15.25 4.48 -2.61
N GLU A 167 -14.09 3.84 -2.61
CA GLU A 167 -13.38 3.44 -1.39
C GLU A 167 -12.27 4.43 -1.04
N ASN A 168 -11.58 4.97 -2.03
CA ASN A 168 -10.44 5.85 -1.86
C ASN A 168 -10.59 7.09 -2.73
N PHE A 169 -9.99 8.19 -2.27
CA PHE A 169 -9.89 9.42 -3.04
C PHE A 169 -8.41 9.70 -3.32
N GLY A 170 -8.04 9.71 -4.60
CA GLY A 170 -6.68 9.95 -5.08
C GLY A 170 -6.69 10.69 -6.42
N GLU A 171 -5.52 10.83 -7.02
CA GLU A 171 -5.34 11.57 -8.28
C GLU A 171 -6.19 11.00 -9.43
N LYS A 172 -6.47 9.69 -9.44
CA LYS A 172 -7.22 9.00 -10.51
C LYS A 172 -8.71 8.88 -10.25
N THR A 173 -9.20 9.30 -9.08
CA THR A 173 -10.61 9.13 -8.69
C THR A 173 -11.57 9.75 -9.70
N HIS A 174 -11.25 10.94 -10.21
CA HIS A 174 -12.09 11.62 -11.19
C HIS A 174 -12.21 10.80 -12.48
N GLU A 175 -11.09 10.35 -13.04
CA GLU A 175 -11.07 9.57 -14.28
C GLU A 175 -11.83 8.25 -14.13
N GLU A 176 -11.58 7.52 -13.04
CA GLU A 176 -12.23 6.24 -12.75
C GLU A 176 -13.74 6.40 -12.53
N MET A 177 -14.15 7.45 -11.82
CA MET A 177 -15.55 7.77 -11.60
C MET A 177 -16.26 8.12 -12.90
N MET A 178 -15.63 8.93 -13.77
CA MET A 178 -16.21 9.27 -15.07
C MET A 178 -16.36 8.04 -15.96
N CYS A 179 -15.35 7.17 -16.02
CA CYS A 179 -15.44 5.90 -16.74
C CYS A 179 -16.57 4.99 -16.22
N ALA A 180 -16.76 4.93 -14.91
CA ALA A 180 -17.84 4.16 -14.30
C ALA A 180 -19.22 4.74 -14.66
N ILE A 181 -19.39 6.06 -14.58
CA ILE A 181 -20.64 6.75 -14.94
C ILE A 181 -20.95 6.56 -16.43
N ASP A 182 -19.97 6.70 -17.32
CA ASP A 182 -20.17 6.52 -18.75
C ASP A 182 -20.53 5.07 -19.11
N SER A 183 -19.95 4.10 -18.41
CA SER A 183 -20.33 2.70 -18.57
C SER A 183 -21.77 2.43 -18.12
N LEU A 184 -22.19 3.03 -16.99
CA LEU A 184 -23.57 2.91 -16.50
C LEU A 184 -24.57 3.60 -17.45
N LYS A 185 -24.23 4.77 -18.02
CA LYS A 185 -25.07 5.45 -19.02
C LYS A 185 -25.30 4.59 -20.24
N LYS A 186 -24.26 3.95 -20.79
CA LYS A 186 -24.40 3.03 -21.93
C LYS A 186 -25.36 1.89 -21.62
N LEU A 187 -25.25 1.27 -20.44
CA LEU A 187 -26.16 0.23 -19.99
C LEU A 187 -27.60 0.75 -19.84
N MET A 188 -27.79 2.00 -19.40
CA MET A 188 -29.11 2.63 -19.33
C MET A 188 -29.74 2.83 -20.72
N ASP A 189 -28.92 3.27 -21.69
CA ASP A 189 -29.37 3.49 -23.08
C ASP A 189 -29.73 2.16 -23.75
N GLU A 190 -28.92 1.12 -23.59
CA GLU A 190 -29.19 -0.24 -24.08
C GLU A 190 -30.49 -0.81 -23.49
N CYS A 191 -30.71 -0.70 -22.18
CA CYS A 191 -31.96 -1.13 -21.54
C CYS A 191 -33.18 -0.32 -21.98
N SER A 192 -32.99 0.93 -22.40
CA SER A 192 -34.08 1.77 -22.92
C SER A 192 -34.47 1.38 -24.36
N ILE A 193 -33.50 0.94 -25.17
CA ILE A 193 -33.71 0.46 -26.52
C ILE A 193 -34.48 -0.86 -26.52
N GLU A 194 -34.13 -1.81 -25.63
CA GLU A 194 -34.87 -3.08 -25.50
C GLU A 194 -36.34 -2.88 -25.12
N ARG A 195 -36.68 -1.82 -24.38
CA ARG A 195 -38.08 -1.49 -24.04
C ARG A 195 -38.84 -0.81 -25.18
N ALA A 196 -38.15 -0.22 -26.16
CA ALA A 196 -38.76 0.40 -27.32
C ALA A 196 -39.06 -0.60 -28.43
N VAL A 197 -38.53 -1.82 -28.34
CA VAL A 197 -38.72 -2.91 -29.36
C VAL A 197 -39.72 -3.98 -28.88
N CYS A 198 -40.14 -3.95 -27.62
CA CYS A 198 -41.26 -4.72 -27.08
C CYS A 198 -42.52 -3.85 -27.00
#